data_da44db7d48ae8315c1e8d47c5fe1b33f
#
_entry.id   da44db7d48ae8315c1e8d47c5fe1b33f
#
_cell.length_a   1.000
_cell.length_b   1.000
_cell.length_c   1.000
_cell.angle_alpha   90.00
_cell.angle_beta   90.00
_cell.angle_gamma   90.00
#
_symmetry.space_group_name_H-M   'P 1'
#
loop_
_entity.id
_entity.type
_entity.pdbx_description
1 polymer ?
#
loop_
_entity_poly.entity_id
_entity_poly.type
_entity_poly.pdbx_seq_one_letter_code
_entity_poly.pdbx_strand_id
1 'polypeptide(L)'
;MTRHGAAIAVVATAVFASVAAAQAALAPTTPRFQEIARLAQEGYGDSARAAIARILSTASPTDASYPEALYTSGAVARTGDSMRSVFAKIAVDFSASSWADKALVRLAQLEYGFSNMDKVITDITRLFEDYPGSPVLATGALWGARAAFSQQKMQMGCGWLTKGIAAVGDDLELKNQLQFAKQSCNVGPGVQYAPVVPESLRAGPPPRPAPDTTTRAPVSPPPPPPASNPGKPSAKSPARNAASPWRVQVAAISDKTVIRRLVQKIGAAGFKAYTVPGPKGLTKVQAGPFATRAAAVAGLPKVKAAAGGSPIVVPAPSP
;
A
#
# COMPACT_ATOMS: atom_id res chain seq x y z
N MET A 1 -36.53 -24.08 26.54
CA MET A 1 -36.77 -23.25 25.33
C MET A 1 -35.99 -21.96 25.51
N THR A 2 -34.90 -21.97 25.19
CA THR A 2 -33.70 -21.40 24.54
C THR A 2 -33.86 -19.94 24.11
N ARG A 3 -33.14 -19.07 24.79
CA ARG A 3 -32.79 -17.71 24.35
C ARG A 3 -31.27 -17.63 24.26
N HIS A 4 -30.72 -17.91 23.09
CA HIS A 4 -29.33 -17.61 22.74
C HIS A 4 -29.30 -17.09 21.31
N GLY A 5 -29.17 -15.77 21.12
CA GLY A 5 -29.12 -15.22 19.79
C GLY A 5 -29.17 -13.69 19.70
N ALA A 6 -28.37 -12.96 20.51
CA ALA A 6 -28.32 -11.50 20.37
C ALA A 6 -27.00 -10.84 20.81
N ALA A 7 -25.86 -11.53 20.75
CA ALA A 7 -24.60 -10.96 21.28
C ALA A 7 -23.48 -10.74 20.22
N ILE A 8 -23.72 -11.01 18.91
CA ILE A 8 -22.63 -10.96 17.90
C ILE A 8 -22.68 -9.70 17.03
N ALA A 9 -23.77 -8.93 17.03
CA ALA A 9 -23.93 -7.77 16.13
C ALA A 9 -23.27 -6.46 16.64
N VAL A 10 -22.90 -6.35 17.91
CA VAL A 10 -22.46 -5.07 18.52
C VAL A 10 -20.94 -4.86 18.39
N VAL A 11 -20.15 -5.91 18.24
CA VAL A 11 -18.65 -5.79 18.21
C VAL A 11 -18.15 -5.32 16.83
N ALA A 12 -18.86 -5.62 15.75
CA ALA A 12 -18.41 -5.26 14.40
C ALA A 12 -18.58 -3.76 14.06
N THR A 13 -19.51 -3.07 14.69
CA THR A 13 -19.77 -1.64 14.44
C THR A 13 -18.78 -0.71 15.16
N ALA A 14 -18.22 -1.12 16.27
CA ALA A 14 -17.26 -0.31 17.04
C ALA A 14 -15.87 -0.21 16.38
N VAL A 15 -15.45 -1.22 15.63
CA VAL A 15 -14.14 -1.23 14.95
C VAL A 15 -14.09 -0.29 13.73
N PHE A 16 -15.24 -0.06 13.08
CA PHE A 16 -15.30 0.86 11.92
C PHE A 16 -15.40 2.33 12.33
N ALA A 17 -15.87 2.64 13.52
CA ALA A 17 -15.99 4.03 13.99
C ALA A 17 -14.65 4.65 14.40
N SER A 18 -13.69 3.86 14.85
CA SER A 18 -12.42 4.35 15.39
C SER A 18 -11.36 4.67 14.33
N VAL A 19 -11.40 4.06 13.15
CA VAL A 19 -10.52 4.46 12.02
C VAL A 19 -10.95 5.81 11.42
N ALA A 20 -12.21 6.21 11.62
CA ALA A 20 -12.75 7.45 11.08
C ALA A 20 -12.20 8.71 11.78
N ALA A 21 -11.86 8.67 13.06
CA ALA A 21 -11.47 9.87 13.82
C ALA A 21 -10.06 10.38 13.42
N ALA A 22 -9.06 9.51 13.31
CA ALA A 22 -7.72 9.89 12.86
C ALA A 22 -7.71 10.40 11.41
N GLN A 23 -8.62 9.90 10.57
CA GLN A 23 -8.79 10.36 9.21
C GLN A 23 -9.58 11.67 9.14
N ALA A 24 -10.46 11.95 10.09
CA ALA A 24 -11.23 13.19 10.17
C ALA A 24 -10.33 14.41 10.36
N ALA A 25 -9.28 14.31 11.16
CA ALA A 25 -8.31 15.39 11.36
C ALA A 25 -7.53 15.77 10.07
N LEU A 26 -7.43 14.83 9.13
CA LEU A 26 -6.79 15.02 7.82
C LEU A 26 -7.79 15.25 6.68
N ALA A 27 -9.09 15.30 6.96
CA ALA A 27 -10.11 15.56 5.94
C ALA A 27 -10.28 17.05 5.67
N PRO A 28 -10.71 17.45 4.45
CA PRO A 28 -11.16 18.82 4.18
C PRO A 28 -12.27 19.25 5.14
N THR A 29 -12.32 20.52 5.49
CA THR A 29 -13.31 21.07 6.44
C THR A 29 -14.46 21.77 5.75
N THR A 30 -14.22 22.39 4.59
CA THR A 30 -15.25 23.08 3.81
C THR A 30 -16.17 22.08 3.11
N PRO A 31 -17.50 22.19 3.20
CA PRO A 31 -18.45 21.20 2.66
C PRO A 31 -18.23 20.85 1.19
N ARG A 32 -17.93 21.82 0.33
CA ARG A 32 -17.64 21.59 -1.10
C ARG A 32 -16.41 20.71 -1.32
N PHE A 33 -15.39 20.83 -0.48
CA PHE A 33 -14.17 20.04 -0.59
C PHE A 33 -14.35 18.65 0.06
N GLN A 34 -15.16 18.55 1.11
CA GLN A 34 -15.59 17.26 1.66
C GLN A 34 -16.34 16.44 0.62
N GLU A 35 -17.25 17.07 -0.12
CA GLU A 35 -18.00 16.41 -1.20
C GLU A 35 -17.05 15.90 -2.32
N ILE A 36 -16.06 16.69 -2.70
CA ILE A 36 -15.06 16.27 -3.69
C ILE A 36 -14.24 15.06 -3.18
N ALA A 37 -13.83 15.08 -1.91
CA ALA A 37 -13.13 13.97 -1.30
C ALA A 37 -14.01 12.71 -1.22
N ARG A 38 -15.31 12.87 -0.89
CA ARG A 38 -16.31 11.79 -0.86
C ARG A 38 -16.49 11.15 -2.24
N LEU A 39 -16.64 11.95 -3.29
CA LEU A 39 -16.72 11.44 -4.69
C LEU A 39 -15.52 10.55 -5.04
N ALA A 40 -14.32 10.95 -4.63
CA ALA A 40 -13.12 10.14 -4.89
C ALA A 40 -13.16 8.80 -4.12
N GLN A 41 -13.63 8.78 -2.87
CA GLN A 41 -13.77 7.58 -2.04
C GLN A 41 -14.83 6.62 -2.59
N GLU A 42 -15.89 7.14 -3.19
CA GLU A 42 -16.95 6.37 -3.84
C GLU A 42 -16.58 5.83 -5.23
N GLY A 43 -15.35 6.09 -5.68
CA GLY A 43 -14.86 5.61 -6.96
C GLY A 43 -15.00 6.60 -8.13
N TYR A 44 -15.57 7.77 -7.91
CA TYR A 44 -15.73 8.84 -8.91
C TYR A 44 -14.50 9.77 -8.97
N GLY A 45 -13.31 9.19 -8.88
CA GLY A 45 -12.05 9.94 -8.78
C GLY A 45 -11.79 10.89 -9.97
N ASP A 46 -12.23 10.57 -11.18
CA ASP A 46 -12.08 11.48 -12.33
C ASP A 46 -13.00 12.70 -12.19
N SER A 47 -14.23 12.51 -11.73
CA SER A 47 -15.17 13.61 -11.44
C SER A 47 -14.67 14.51 -10.31
N ALA A 48 -14.13 13.92 -9.24
CA ALA A 48 -13.54 14.65 -8.13
C ALA A 48 -12.35 15.53 -8.59
N ARG A 49 -11.45 14.99 -9.42
CA ARG A 49 -10.33 15.73 -9.99
C ARG A 49 -10.77 16.86 -10.91
N ALA A 50 -11.76 16.61 -11.77
CA ALA A 50 -12.32 17.64 -12.64
C ALA A 50 -12.99 18.77 -11.84
N ALA A 51 -13.68 18.43 -10.75
CA ALA A 51 -14.33 19.41 -9.88
C ALA A 51 -13.30 20.31 -9.19
N ILE A 52 -12.26 19.74 -8.58
CA ILE A 52 -11.24 20.53 -7.89
C ILE A 52 -10.38 21.35 -8.88
N ALA A 53 -10.10 20.81 -10.06
CA ALA A 53 -9.35 21.54 -11.08
C ALA A 53 -10.09 22.80 -11.54
N ARG A 54 -11.42 22.73 -11.72
CA ARG A 54 -12.27 23.92 -12.05
C ARG A 54 -12.21 24.98 -10.93
N ILE A 55 -12.24 24.56 -9.67
CA ILE A 55 -12.12 25.50 -8.56
C ILE A 55 -10.76 26.18 -8.59
N LEU A 56 -9.69 25.43 -8.71
CA LEU A 56 -8.32 25.95 -8.71
C LEU A 56 -8.01 26.83 -9.93
N SER A 57 -8.68 26.61 -11.08
CA SER A 57 -8.47 27.45 -12.28
C SER A 57 -9.01 28.89 -12.13
N THR A 58 -9.92 29.12 -11.17
CA THR A 58 -10.53 30.44 -10.92
C THR A 58 -10.16 31.04 -9.56
N ALA A 59 -9.58 30.24 -8.65
CA ALA A 59 -9.20 30.67 -7.30
C ALA A 59 -7.87 31.46 -7.33
N SER A 60 -7.81 32.53 -6.55
CA SER A 60 -6.56 33.25 -6.32
C SER A 60 -5.71 32.53 -5.26
N PRO A 61 -4.38 32.48 -5.43
CA PRO A 61 -3.49 32.00 -4.36
C PRO A 61 -3.60 32.79 -3.03
N THR A 62 -4.17 33.99 -3.07
CA THR A 62 -4.40 34.84 -1.88
C THR A 62 -5.72 34.52 -1.17
N ASP A 63 -6.58 33.68 -1.77
CA ASP A 63 -7.84 33.32 -1.15
C ASP A 63 -7.58 32.43 0.08
N ALA A 64 -8.26 32.70 1.19
CA ALA A 64 -8.13 31.94 2.43
C ALA A 64 -8.42 30.42 2.25
N SER A 65 -9.29 30.07 1.29
CA SER A 65 -9.64 28.69 0.98
C SER A 65 -8.70 28.02 -0.03
N TYR A 66 -7.74 28.75 -0.61
CA TYR A 66 -6.85 28.20 -1.64
C TYR A 66 -5.96 27.05 -1.14
N PRO A 67 -5.33 27.14 0.07
CA PRO A 67 -4.55 26.01 0.61
C PRO A 67 -5.39 24.75 0.82
N GLU A 68 -6.67 24.90 1.23
CA GLU A 68 -7.58 23.76 1.35
C GLU A 68 -7.94 23.14 -0.01
N ALA A 69 -8.16 23.99 -1.02
CA ALA A 69 -8.39 23.53 -2.39
C ALA A 69 -7.19 22.75 -2.93
N LEU A 70 -5.96 23.27 -2.71
CA LEU A 70 -4.74 22.55 -3.06
C LEU A 70 -4.64 21.22 -2.30
N TYR A 71 -4.87 21.23 -0.99
CA TYR A 71 -4.84 20.02 -0.18
C TYR A 71 -5.81 18.95 -0.71
N THR A 72 -7.04 19.37 -1.02
CA THR A 72 -8.05 18.50 -1.64
C THR A 72 -7.58 17.94 -2.98
N SER A 73 -6.92 18.77 -3.81
CA SER A 73 -6.38 18.30 -5.10
C SER A 73 -5.29 17.26 -4.92
N GLY A 74 -4.43 17.41 -3.92
CA GLY A 74 -3.45 16.41 -3.52
C GLY A 74 -4.11 15.11 -3.05
N ALA A 75 -5.15 15.21 -2.22
CA ALA A 75 -5.86 14.05 -1.66
C ALA A 75 -6.56 13.20 -2.74
N VAL A 76 -7.03 13.82 -3.84
CA VAL A 76 -7.69 13.10 -4.96
C VAL A 76 -6.77 12.87 -6.16
N ALA A 77 -5.47 13.19 -6.04
CA ALA A 77 -4.50 13.02 -7.12
C ALA A 77 -4.37 11.55 -7.54
N ARG A 78 -4.04 11.33 -8.81
CA ARG A 78 -3.96 9.99 -9.39
C ARG A 78 -2.64 9.28 -9.11
N THR A 79 -1.57 10.04 -8.94
CA THR A 79 -0.22 9.49 -8.79
C THR A 79 0.46 10.02 -7.53
N GLY A 80 1.35 9.22 -6.95
CA GLY A 80 2.15 9.62 -5.79
C GLY A 80 3.00 10.86 -6.06
N ASP A 81 3.52 11.03 -7.28
CA ASP A 81 4.32 12.20 -7.65
C ASP A 81 3.48 13.47 -7.66
N SER A 82 2.25 13.40 -8.18
CA SER A 82 1.32 14.55 -8.12
C SER A 82 0.94 14.88 -6.67
N MET A 83 0.67 13.87 -5.84
CA MET A 83 0.39 14.06 -4.40
C MET A 83 1.57 14.74 -3.71
N ARG A 84 2.79 14.23 -3.93
CA ARG A 84 4.04 14.78 -3.36
C ARG A 84 4.22 16.25 -3.75
N SER A 85 4.10 16.56 -5.03
CA SER A 85 4.27 17.93 -5.54
C SER A 85 3.30 18.91 -4.88
N VAL A 86 2.02 18.54 -4.78
CA VAL A 86 0.99 19.39 -4.21
C VAL A 86 1.18 19.59 -2.70
N PHE A 87 1.40 18.51 -1.94
CA PHE A 87 1.59 18.63 -0.49
C PHE A 87 2.89 19.35 -0.14
N ALA A 88 3.98 19.14 -0.90
CA ALA A 88 5.22 19.88 -0.73
C ALA A 88 5.01 21.39 -0.99
N LYS A 89 4.25 21.74 -2.04
CA LYS A 89 3.89 23.13 -2.30
C LYS A 89 3.15 23.77 -1.13
N ILE A 90 2.18 23.07 -0.53
CA ILE A 90 1.45 23.59 0.64
C ILE A 90 2.40 23.80 1.83
N ALA A 91 3.22 22.81 2.13
CA ALA A 91 4.15 22.85 3.25
C ALA A 91 5.21 23.97 3.12
N VAL A 92 5.53 24.42 1.89
CA VAL A 92 6.52 25.48 1.63
C VAL A 92 5.84 26.83 1.42
N ASP A 93 4.98 26.93 0.41
CA ASP A 93 4.43 28.22 -0.04
C ASP A 93 3.29 28.71 0.86
N PHE A 94 2.63 27.81 1.57
CA PHE A 94 1.49 28.07 2.45
C PHE A 94 1.75 27.62 3.89
N SER A 95 2.99 27.72 4.35
CA SER A 95 3.42 27.23 5.67
C SER A 95 2.66 27.88 6.85
N ALA A 96 2.14 29.09 6.69
CA ALA A 96 1.31 29.74 7.70
C ALA A 96 -0.16 29.29 7.69
N SER A 97 -0.58 28.46 6.73
CA SER A 97 -1.96 27.98 6.65
C SER A 97 -2.21 26.80 7.60
N SER A 98 -3.47 26.63 8.04
CA SER A 98 -3.92 25.47 8.81
C SER A 98 -3.92 24.14 8.01
N TRP A 99 -3.36 24.13 6.81
CA TRP A 99 -3.24 22.98 5.94
C TRP A 99 -1.79 22.50 5.80
N ALA A 100 -0.83 23.29 6.24
CA ALA A 100 0.59 22.95 6.10
C ALA A 100 1.00 21.77 6.99
N ASP A 101 0.55 21.76 8.25
CA ASP A 101 0.75 20.67 9.19
C ASP A 101 0.14 19.34 8.67
N LYS A 102 -1.07 19.41 8.13
CA LYS A 102 -1.74 18.27 7.51
C LYS A 102 -1.02 17.79 6.25
N ALA A 103 -0.48 18.72 5.45
CA ALA A 103 0.30 18.39 4.26
C ALA A 103 1.61 17.67 4.63
N LEU A 104 2.30 18.07 5.71
CA LEU A 104 3.49 17.37 6.22
C LEU A 104 3.17 15.92 6.62
N VAL A 105 2.04 15.70 7.32
CA VAL A 105 1.62 14.33 7.66
C VAL A 105 1.32 13.50 6.40
N ARG A 106 0.65 14.09 5.41
CA ARG A 106 0.38 13.41 4.13
C ARG A 106 1.67 13.09 3.35
N LEU A 107 2.63 14.01 3.35
CA LEU A 107 3.96 13.74 2.79
C LEU A 107 4.64 12.59 3.51
N ALA A 108 4.67 12.61 4.83
CA ALA A 108 5.27 11.55 5.63
C ALA A 108 4.61 10.17 5.36
N GLN A 109 3.28 10.11 5.26
CA GLN A 109 2.55 8.89 4.89
C GLN A 109 2.95 8.37 3.50
N LEU A 110 3.02 9.29 2.53
CA LEU A 110 3.39 8.99 1.16
C LEU A 110 4.84 8.49 1.06
N GLU A 111 5.78 9.22 1.67
CA GLU A 111 7.21 8.87 1.66
C GLU A 111 7.48 7.56 2.41
N TYR A 112 6.71 7.27 3.48
CA TYR A 112 6.76 5.98 4.15
C TYR A 112 6.37 4.83 3.20
N GLY A 113 5.30 5.02 2.43
CA GLY A 113 4.86 4.06 1.41
C GLY A 113 5.90 3.81 0.31
N PHE A 114 6.74 4.79 0.01
CA PHE A 114 7.88 4.68 -0.92
C PHE A 114 9.19 4.25 -0.25
N SER A 115 9.17 3.93 1.04
CA SER A 115 10.35 3.57 1.83
C SER A 115 11.41 4.68 1.95
N ASN A 116 11.02 5.93 1.80
CA ASN A 116 11.90 7.11 1.93
C ASN A 116 11.95 7.60 3.38
N MET A 117 12.46 6.78 4.29
CA MET A 117 12.37 7.02 5.74
C MET A 117 13.02 8.34 6.19
N ASP A 118 14.10 8.78 5.53
CA ASP A 118 14.75 10.07 5.86
C ASP A 118 13.83 11.26 5.59
N LYS A 119 13.05 11.21 4.51
CA LYS A 119 12.06 12.26 4.23
C LYS A 119 10.92 12.25 5.24
N VAL A 120 10.43 11.05 5.63
CA VAL A 120 9.44 10.94 6.71
C VAL A 120 9.95 11.62 7.97
N ILE A 121 11.19 11.32 8.37
CA ILE A 121 11.82 11.91 9.55
C ILE A 121 11.91 13.44 9.42
N THR A 122 12.32 13.94 8.27
CA THR A 122 12.40 15.38 8.00
C THR A 122 11.04 16.06 8.10
N ASP A 123 10.01 15.52 7.46
CA ASP A 123 8.66 16.08 7.45
C ASP A 123 8.04 16.09 8.87
N ILE A 124 8.25 15.01 9.62
CA ILE A 124 7.74 14.90 10.99
C ILE A 124 8.53 15.78 11.96
N THR A 125 9.85 15.94 11.77
CA THR A 125 10.64 16.91 12.55
C THR A 125 10.07 18.31 12.38
N ARG A 126 9.84 18.75 11.13
CA ARG A 126 9.20 20.05 10.84
C ARG A 126 7.82 20.18 11.47
N LEU A 127 7.00 19.12 11.41
CA LEU A 127 5.69 19.13 12.04
C LEU A 127 5.76 19.43 13.53
N PHE A 128 6.71 18.83 14.26
CA PHE A 128 6.87 19.04 15.69
C PHE A 128 7.54 20.37 16.05
N GLU A 129 8.38 20.92 15.18
CA GLU A 129 9.09 22.17 15.38
C GLU A 129 8.23 23.37 14.97
N ASP A 130 7.62 23.34 13.79
CA ASP A 130 6.90 24.47 13.23
C ASP A 130 5.43 24.54 13.71
N TYR A 131 4.83 23.39 14.09
CA TYR A 131 3.39 23.29 14.42
C TYR A 131 3.13 22.58 15.77
N PRO A 132 3.67 23.07 16.89
CA PRO A 132 3.56 22.38 18.19
C PRO A 132 2.13 22.26 18.74
N GLY A 133 1.18 23.08 18.24
CA GLY A 133 -0.26 23.01 18.56
C GLY A 133 -1.12 22.28 17.55
N SER A 134 -0.51 21.59 16.59
CA SER A 134 -1.25 20.92 15.51
C SER A 134 -2.13 19.75 16.01
N PRO A 135 -3.40 19.64 15.56
CA PRO A 135 -4.28 18.53 15.89
C PRO A 135 -3.81 17.21 15.27
N VAL A 136 -2.87 17.23 14.30
CA VAL A 136 -2.35 16.02 13.65
C VAL A 136 -1.00 15.56 14.20
N LEU A 137 -0.51 16.15 15.30
CA LEU A 137 0.74 15.74 15.96
C LEU A 137 0.76 14.26 16.34
N ALA A 138 -0.35 13.75 16.86
CA ALA A 138 -0.48 12.34 17.25
C ALA A 138 -0.33 11.39 16.05
N THR A 139 -0.98 11.73 14.92
CA THR A 139 -0.84 10.99 13.67
C THR A 139 0.60 11.08 13.14
N GLY A 140 1.19 12.27 13.15
CA GLY A 140 2.59 12.49 12.76
C GLY A 140 3.56 11.67 13.62
N ALA A 141 3.35 11.64 14.95
CA ALA A 141 4.17 10.86 15.88
C ALA A 141 4.22 9.38 15.52
N LEU A 142 3.08 8.79 15.17
CA LEU A 142 2.99 7.38 14.79
C LEU A 142 3.82 7.07 13.54
N TRP A 143 3.69 7.88 12.49
CA TRP A 143 4.43 7.67 11.24
C TRP A 143 5.92 7.98 11.39
N GLY A 144 6.25 9.06 12.11
CA GLY A 144 7.64 9.41 12.43
C GLY A 144 8.34 8.33 13.25
N ALA A 145 7.68 7.80 14.29
CA ALA A 145 8.25 6.74 15.11
C ALA A 145 8.50 5.46 14.29
N ARG A 146 7.56 5.04 13.44
CA ARG A 146 7.75 3.90 12.55
C ARG A 146 8.99 4.07 11.64
N ALA A 147 9.15 5.25 11.06
CA ALA A 147 10.31 5.55 10.22
C ALA A 147 11.61 5.61 11.05
N ALA A 148 11.60 6.23 12.23
CA ALA A 148 12.75 6.30 13.11
C ALA A 148 13.19 4.91 13.60
N PHE A 149 12.25 4.04 13.96
CA PHE A 149 12.55 2.67 14.38
C PHE A 149 13.13 1.83 13.25
N SER A 150 12.61 1.98 12.02
CA SER A 150 13.18 1.27 10.86
C SER A 150 14.63 1.68 10.57
N GLN A 151 15.03 2.87 11.00
CA GLN A 151 16.40 3.39 10.92
C GLN A 151 17.18 3.28 12.24
N GLN A 152 16.71 2.50 13.20
CA GLN A 152 17.33 2.32 14.52
C GLN A 152 17.48 3.62 15.35
N LYS A 153 16.78 4.69 15.01
CA LYS A 153 16.75 5.97 15.73
C LYS A 153 15.75 5.92 16.88
N MET A 154 15.99 4.99 17.82
CA MET A 154 15.02 4.66 18.89
C MET A 154 14.64 5.85 19.76
N GLN A 155 15.62 6.65 20.20
CA GLN A 155 15.35 7.81 21.08
C GLN A 155 14.42 8.83 20.42
N MET A 156 14.64 9.11 19.12
CA MET A 156 13.82 10.03 18.35
C MET A 156 12.38 9.52 18.25
N GLY A 157 12.19 8.26 17.82
CA GLY A 157 10.87 7.66 17.71
C GLY A 157 10.11 7.64 19.05
N CYS A 158 10.79 7.26 20.14
CA CYS A 158 10.21 7.23 21.48
C CYS A 158 9.84 8.65 21.98
N GLY A 159 10.64 9.67 21.64
CA GLY A 159 10.33 11.06 21.95
C GLY A 159 9.06 11.52 21.24
N TRP A 160 8.90 11.21 19.96
CA TRP A 160 7.67 11.54 19.22
C TRP A 160 6.45 10.78 19.75
N LEU A 161 6.56 9.50 20.08
CA LEU A 161 5.45 8.73 20.65
C LEU A 161 4.99 9.32 22.00
N THR A 162 5.92 9.77 22.83
CA THR A 162 5.57 10.42 24.11
C THR A 162 4.78 11.70 23.88
N LYS A 163 5.22 12.55 22.95
CA LYS A 163 4.51 13.79 22.57
C LYS A 163 3.17 13.48 21.90
N GLY A 164 3.13 12.47 21.00
CA GLY A 164 1.92 12.07 20.31
C GLY A 164 0.83 11.52 21.25
N ILE A 165 1.21 10.73 22.26
CA ILE A 165 0.27 10.23 23.30
C ILE A 165 -0.30 11.39 24.12
N ALA A 166 0.49 12.43 24.40
CA ALA A 166 0.01 13.62 25.10
C ALA A 166 -0.95 14.48 24.24
N ALA A 167 -0.81 14.43 22.90
CA ALA A 167 -1.58 15.23 21.96
C ALA A 167 -2.77 14.51 21.33
N VAL A 168 -3.00 13.22 21.60
CA VAL A 168 -3.97 12.38 20.87
C VAL A 168 -5.44 12.72 21.14
N GLY A 169 -5.75 13.48 22.21
CA GLY A 169 -7.14 13.79 22.58
C GLY A 169 -7.99 12.53 22.80
N ASP A 170 -9.21 12.53 22.28
CA ASP A 170 -10.23 11.47 22.49
C ASP A 170 -10.14 10.34 21.45
N ASP A 171 -9.22 10.37 20.49
CA ASP A 171 -9.05 9.28 19.52
C ASP A 171 -8.43 8.04 20.19
N LEU A 172 -9.30 7.18 20.70
CA LEU A 172 -8.91 5.98 21.44
C LEU A 172 -8.11 5.00 20.56
N GLU A 173 -8.44 4.87 19.29
CA GLU A 173 -7.74 3.96 18.38
C GLU A 173 -6.31 4.45 18.10
N LEU A 174 -6.15 5.72 17.78
CA LEU A 174 -4.81 6.30 17.59
C LEU A 174 -3.99 6.24 18.88
N LYS A 175 -4.62 6.46 20.03
CA LYS A 175 -3.99 6.32 21.34
C LYS A 175 -3.48 4.90 21.58
N ASN A 176 -4.29 3.89 21.28
CA ASN A 176 -3.90 2.48 21.40
C ASN A 176 -2.72 2.15 20.46
N GLN A 177 -2.75 2.64 19.22
CA GLN A 177 -1.66 2.44 18.27
C GLN A 177 -0.35 3.09 18.75
N LEU A 178 -0.41 4.30 19.30
CA LEU A 178 0.74 5.00 19.86
C LEU A 178 1.30 4.27 21.08
N GLN A 179 0.43 3.82 21.99
CA GLN A 179 0.83 3.05 23.17
C GLN A 179 1.44 1.71 22.79
N PHE A 180 0.89 1.01 21.82
CA PHE A 180 1.46 -0.22 21.29
C PHE A 180 2.85 0.02 20.70
N ALA A 181 3.00 1.03 19.85
CA ALA A 181 4.29 1.40 19.27
C ALA A 181 5.32 1.76 20.38
N LYS A 182 4.86 2.41 21.47
CA LYS A 182 5.72 2.81 22.57
C LYS A 182 6.29 1.61 23.38
N GLN A 183 5.69 0.44 23.29
CA GLN A 183 6.25 -0.77 23.94
C GLN A 183 7.66 -1.07 23.42
N SER A 184 7.95 -0.75 22.15
CA SER A 184 9.29 -0.90 21.56
C SER A 184 10.36 -0.03 22.26
N CYS A 185 9.97 1.01 22.98
CA CYS A 185 10.88 1.89 23.70
C CYS A 185 11.42 1.26 25.00
N ASN A 186 10.75 0.25 25.51
CA ASN A 186 11.13 -0.43 26.77
C ASN A 186 12.03 -1.66 26.52
N VAL A 187 12.28 -1.98 25.27
CA VAL A 187 13.11 -3.12 24.87
C VAL A 187 14.50 -2.58 24.55
N GLY A 188 15.51 -3.07 25.26
CA GLY A 188 16.91 -2.63 25.08
C GLY A 188 17.40 -2.81 23.64
N PRO A 189 18.50 -2.14 23.25
CA PRO A 189 19.06 -2.22 21.90
C PRO A 189 19.45 -3.67 21.59
N GLY A 190 18.73 -4.32 20.68
CA GLY A 190 19.01 -5.71 20.27
C GLY A 190 17.79 -6.54 19.88
N VAL A 191 16.58 -6.09 20.19
CA VAL A 191 15.37 -6.81 19.76
C VAL A 191 14.91 -6.24 18.42
N GLN A 192 15.15 -6.97 17.34
CA GLN A 192 14.58 -6.66 16.03
C GLN A 192 13.05 -6.78 16.13
N TYR A 193 12.36 -5.72 15.76
CA TYR A 193 10.91 -5.71 15.61
C TYR A 193 10.53 -6.60 14.43
N ALA A 194 10.29 -7.87 14.68
CA ALA A 194 9.64 -8.73 13.70
C ALA A 194 8.18 -8.23 13.55
N PRO A 195 7.69 -7.98 12.32
CA PRO A 195 6.28 -7.67 12.14
C PRO A 195 5.47 -8.80 12.76
N VAL A 196 4.52 -8.46 13.64
CA VAL A 196 3.57 -9.41 14.20
C VAL A 196 2.71 -9.93 13.06
N VAL A 197 3.14 -11.03 12.47
CA VAL A 197 2.30 -11.81 11.56
C VAL A 197 1.28 -12.51 12.46
N PRO A 198 -0.02 -12.29 12.26
CA PRO A 198 -1.05 -12.98 13.04
C PRO A 198 -0.78 -14.49 13.07
N GLU A 199 -0.95 -15.11 14.23
CA GLU A 199 -0.75 -16.56 14.47
C GLU A 199 -1.44 -17.44 13.42
N SER A 200 -2.61 -16.98 12.91
CA SER A 200 -3.35 -17.62 11.82
C SER A 200 -2.59 -17.70 10.48
N LEU A 201 -1.53 -16.92 10.29
CA LEU A 201 -0.67 -16.98 9.10
C LEU A 201 0.65 -17.73 9.36
N ARG A 202 0.91 -18.14 10.62
CA ARG A 202 2.08 -18.94 11.00
C ARG A 202 1.84 -20.45 10.98
N ALA A 203 0.60 -20.89 10.84
CA ALA A 203 0.28 -22.32 10.73
C ALA A 203 0.72 -22.85 9.36
N GLY A 204 2.00 -23.08 9.21
CA GLY A 204 2.51 -24.04 8.25
C GLY A 204 2.07 -25.46 8.69
N PRO A 205 1.91 -26.41 7.77
CA PRO A 205 1.57 -27.79 8.13
C PRO A 205 2.60 -28.34 9.12
N PRO A 206 2.17 -29.17 10.08
CA PRO A 206 3.07 -29.74 11.09
C PRO A 206 4.25 -30.45 10.43
N PRO A 207 5.45 -30.37 11.00
CA PRO A 207 6.63 -31.02 10.42
C PRO A 207 6.37 -32.52 10.30
N ARG A 208 6.59 -33.04 9.11
CA ARG A 208 6.52 -34.49 8.84
C ARG A 208 7.57 -35.18 9.70
N PRO A 209 7.25 -36.28 10.39
CA PRO A 209 8.23 -37.03 11.18
C PRO A 209 9.45 -37.36 10.31
N ALA A 210 10.64 -37.14 10.85
CA ALA A 210 11.88 -37.50 10.21
C ALA A 210 11.93 -39.02 9.98
N PRO A 211 12.38 -39.50 8.81
CA PRO A 211 12.63 -40.91 8.59
C PRO A 211 13.83 -41.34 9.44
N ASP A 212 13.67 -42.48 10.12
CA ASP A 212 14.69 -43.09 10.96
C ASP A 212 15.99 -43.31 10.17
N THR A 213 17.07 -42.72 10.66
CA THR A 213 18.42 -42.92 10.15
C THR A 213 19.01 -44.19 10.76
N THR A 214 18.83 -45.32 10.08
CA THR A 214 19.65 -46.52 10.34
C THR A 214 20.62 -46.69 9.18
N THR A 215 21.86 -46.44 9.45
CA THR A 215 23.11 -46.98 8.90
C THR A 215 23.15 -47.34 7.41
N ARG A 216 23.82 -46.54 6.60
CA ARG A 216 24.54 -47.04 5.44
C ARG A 216 25.86 -46.29 5.21
N ALA A 217 26.91 -47.08 4.96
CA ALA A 217 28.32 -46.74 4.77
C ALA A 217 28.59 -45.77 3.59
N PRO A 218 29.76 -45.11 3.54
CA PRO A 218 30.07 -44.06 2.59
C PRO A 218 30.37 -44.63 1.20
N VAL A 219 29.66 -44.10 0.17
CA VAL A 219 29.95 -44.35 -1.23
C VAL A 219 30.62 -43.09 -1.80
N SER A 220 31.75 -43.31 -2.45
CA SER A 220 32.60 -42.29 -3.09
C SER A 220 31.86 -41.53 -4.20
N PRO A 221 32.22 -40.25 -4.47
CA PRO A 221 31.56 -39.48 -5.52
C PRO A 221 32.03 -39.92 -6.92
N PRO A 222 31.13 -39.88 -7.93
CA PRO A 222 31.49 -40.14 -9.33
C PRO A 222 32.23 -38.95 -9.95
N PRO A 223 33.09 -39.14 -10.99
CA PRO A 223 33.87 -38.15 -11.64
C PRO A 223 33.04 -37.20 -12.54
N PRO A 224 33.55 -35.96 -12.83
CA PRO A 224 32.82 -35.00 -13.64
C PRO A 224 32.82 -35.37 -15.12
N PRO A 225 31.72 -35.05 -15.86
CA PRO A 225 31.68 -35.28 -17.31
C PRO A 225 32.45 -34.24 -18.10
N PRO A 226 32.96 -34.61 -19.30
CA PRO A 226 33.81 -33.74 -20.10
C PRO A 226 33.08 -32.62 -20.82
N ALA A 227 33.78 -31.51 -21.03
CA ALA A 227 33.30 -30.35 -21.76
C ALA A 227 33.08 -30.68 -23.24
N SER A 228 31.95 -30.23 -23.79
CA SER A 228 31.66 -30.32 -25.23
C SER A 228 31.30 -28.94 -25.78
N ASN A 229 31.88 -28.65 -26.89
CA ASN A 229 31.92 -27.43 -27.70
C ASN A 229 30.56 -26.96 -28.27
N PRO A 230 30.46 -25.71 -28.74
CA PRO A 230 29.21 -25.11 -29.21
C PRO A 230 28.83 -25.51 -30.63
N GLY A 231 27.63 -25.95 -30.82
CA GLY A 231 27.06 -26.32 -32.11
C GLY A 231 25.62 -25.84 -32.30
N LYS A 232 25.48 -24.86 -33.19
CA LYS A 232 24.39 -24.53 -34.13
C LYS A 232 22.90 -24.84 -33.79
N PRO A 233 21.97 -23.95 -34.10
CA PRO A 233 20.56 -24.05 -33.70
C PRO A 233 19.81 -25.11 -34.50
N SER A 234 19.07 -25.93 -33.81
CA SER A 234 18.13 -26.85 -34.45
C SER A 234 16.70 -26.63 -33.94
N ALA A 235 15.77 -26.82 -34.89
CA ALA A 235 14.38 -26.43 -34.83
C ALA A 235 13.53 -27.18 -33.80
N LYS A 236 12.52 -26.46 -33.30
CA LYS A 236 11.18 -26.84 -32.85
C LYS A 236 10.95 -28.31 -32.41
N SER A 237 10.71 -28.44 -31.13
CA SER A 237 9.79 -29.47 -30.59
C SER A 237 8.81 -28.84 -29.61
N PRO A 238 7.52 -29.20 -29.58
CA PRO A 238 6.50 -28.56 -28.78
C PRO A 238 6.70 -28.92 -27.31
N ALA A 239 7.13 -27.97 -26.50
CA ALA A 239 7.20 -28.15 -25.07
C ALA A 239 5.77 -28.29 -24.52
N ARG A 240 5.51 -29.42 -23.87
CA ARG A 240 4.33 -29.69 -23.05
C ARG A 240 4.08 -28.50 -22.11
N ASN A 241 2.79 -28.10 -22.02
CA ASN A 241 2.27 -27.09 -21.14
C ASN A 241 2.63 -27.34 -19.66
N ALA A 242 3.81 -26.94 -19.25
CA ALA A 242 4.09 -26.68 -17.85
C ALA A 242 3.32 -25.40 -17.50
N ALA A 243 2.32 -25.50 -16.64
CA ALA A 243 1.55 -24.35 -16.17
C ALA A 243 2.53 -23.36 -15.55
N SER A 244 2.77 -22.25 -16.25
CA SER A 244 3.70 -21.22 -15.77
C SER A 244 3.13 -20.59 -14.50
N PRO A 245 3.90 -20.51 -13.41
CA PRO A 245 3.38 -20.20 -12.08
C PRO A 245 2.99 -18.73 -11.90
N TRP A 246 3.22 -17.84 -12.90
CA TRP A 246 3.02 -16.40 -12.73
C TRP A 246 2.19 -15.76 -13.84
N ARG A 247 1.35 -14.81 -13.45
CA ARG A 247 0.53 -13.97 -14.35
C ARG A 247 0.57 -12.52 -13.90
N VAL A 248 0.14 -11.62 -14.77
CA VAL A 248 -0.06 -10.20 -14.47
C VAL A 248 -1.55 -9.92 -14.49
N GLN A 249 -2.16 -9.61 -13.36
CA GLN A 249 -3.56 -9.22 -13.26
C GLN A 249 -3.69 -7.75 -13.63
N VAL A 250 -4.55 -7.47 -14.61
CA VAL A 250 -4.75 -6.14 -15.19
C VAL A 250 -5.95 -5.44 -14.56
N ALA A 251 -7.05 -6.19 -14.36
CA ALA A 251 -8.29 -5.65 -13.82
C ALA A 251 -9.13 -6.74 -13.16
N ALA A 252 -10.07 -6.32 -12.30
CA ALA A 252 -11.16 -7.15 -11.78
C ALA A 252 -12.46 -6.34 -11.96
N ILE A 253 -13.31 -6.73 -12.92
CA ILE A 253 -14.47 -5.96 -13.39
C ILE A 253 -15.64 -6.89 -13.69
N SER A 254 -16.87 -6.36 -13.69
CA SER A 254 -18.09 -7.08 -14.02
C SER A 254 -18.59 -6.85 -15.45
N ASP A 255 -18.17 -5.75 -16.08
CA ASP A 255 -18.63 -5.37 -17.42
C ASP A 255 -17.99 -6.26 -18.49
N LYS A 256 -18.82 -7.07 -19.14
CA LYS A 256 -18.42 -8.02 -20.19
C LYS A 256 -17.84 -7.32 -21.43
N THR A 257 -18.24 -6.10 -21.72
CA THR A 257 -17.75 -5.34 -22.88
C THR A 257 -16.33 -4.85 -22.63
N VAL A 258 -16.07 -4.35 -21.43
CA VAL A 258 -14.72 -3.91 -21.02
C VAL A 258 -13.78 -5.12 -20.92
N ILE A 259 -14.26 -6.26 -20.40
CA ILE A 259 -13.47 -7.50 -20.35
C ILE A 259 -13.01 -7.89 -21.76
N ARG A 260 -13.94 -7.98 -22.74
CA ARG A 260 -13.59 -8.33 -24.13
C ARG A 260 -12.55 -7.39 -24.74
N ARG A 261 -12.71 -6.08 -24.52
CA ARG A 261 -11.76 -5.07 -25.01
C ARG A 261 -10.36 -5.24 -24.39
N LEU A 262 -10.29 -5.54 -23.09
CA LEU A 262 -9.01 -5.79 -22.40
C LEU A 262 -8.34 -7.09 -22.90
N VAL A 263 -9.09 -8.15 -23.07
CA VAL A 263 -8.60 -9.43 -23.62
C VAL A 263 -8.00 -9.19 -25.03
N GLN A 264 -8.68 -8.44 -25.87
CA GLN A 264 -8.20 -8.10 -27.20
C GLN A 264 -6.91 -7.27 -27.18
N LYS A 265 -6.84 -6.24 -26.30
CA LYS A 265 -5.65 -5.39 -26.14
C LYS A 265 -4.45 -6.19 -25.64
N ILE A 266 -4.64 -7.09 -24.67
CA ILE A 266 -3.60 -7.97 -24.14
C ILE A 266 -3.09 -8.91 -25.24
N GLY A 267 -4.00 -9.48 -26.03
CA GLY A 267 -3.67 -10.31 -27.18
C GLY A 267 -2.85 -9.58 -28.23
N ALA A 268 -3.24 -8.36 -28.58
CA ALA A 268 -2.53 -7.51 -29.53
C ALA A 268 -1.10 -7.13 -29.05
N ALA A 269 -0.87 -7.09 -27.73
CA ALA A 269 0.45 -6.86 -27.15
C ALA A 269 1.34 -8.12 -27.10
N GLY A 270 0.86 -9.25 -27.62
CA GLY A 270 1.60 -10.50 -27.68
C GLY A 270 1.52 -11.36 -26.40
N PHE A 271 0.58 -11.09 -25.51
CA PHE A 271 0.35 -11.89 -24.30
C PHE A 271 -0.94 -12.71 -24.43
N LYS A 272 -0.94 -13.92 -23.88
CA LYS A 272 -2.19 -14.67 -23.72
C LYS A 272 -3.01 -14.05 -22.59
N ALA A 273 -4.28 -13.76 -22.86
CA ALA A 273 -5.20 -13.26 -21.85
C ALA A 273 -5.97 -14.42 -21.18
N TYR A 274 -6.16 -14.29 -19.87
CA TYR A 274 -6.93 -15.23 -19.06
C TYR A 274 -8.02 -14.47 -18.32
N THR A 275 -9.20 -15.08 -18.22
CA THR A 275 -10.30 -14.58 -17.38
C THR A 275 -10.53 -15.59 -16.24
N VAL A 276 -10.52 -15.09 -15.01
CA VAL A 276 -10.68 -15.91 -13.81
C VAL A 276 -11.83 -15.31 -12.98
N PRO A 277 -12.79 -16.15 -12.53
CA PRO A 277 -13.83 -15.67 -11.62
C PRO A 277 -13.23 -15.04 -10.36
N GLY A 278 -13.76 -13.91 -9.96
CA GLY A 278 -13.39 -13.22 -8.74
C GLY A 278 -14.58 -13.13 -7.76
N PRO A 279 -14.36 -12.56 -6.56
CA PRO A 279 -15.42 -12.38 -5.57
C PRO A 279 -16.47 -11.38 -6.07
N LYS A 280 -17.67 -11.45 -5.53
CA LYS A 280 -18.80 -10.52 -5.79
C LYS A 280 -19.15 -10.39 -7.29
N GLY A 281 -19.04 -11.46 -8.08
CA GLY A 281 -19.40 -11.45 -9.51
C GLY A 281 -18.41 -10.72 -10.41
N LEU A 282 -17.24 -10.32 -9.92
CA LEU A 282 -16.17 -9.73 -10.71
C LEU A 282 -15.44 -10.81 -11.52
N THR A 283 -14.93 -10.42 -12.68
CA THR A 283 -14.02 -11.25 -13.48
C THR A 283 -12.64 -10.62 -13.48
N LYS A 284 -11.63 -11.36 -13.06
CA LYS A 284 -10.22 -10.96 -13.12
C LYS A 284 -9.67 -11.20 -14.51
N VAL A 285 -9.10 -10.17 -15.15
CA VAL A 285 -8.42 -10.28 -16.45
C VAL A 285 -6.91 -10.32 -16.18
N GLN A 286 -6.24 -11.34 -16.69
CA GLN A 286 -4.83 -11.61 -16.45
C GLN A 286 -4.08 -11.81 -17.76
N ALA A 287 -2.83 -11.36 -17.85
CA ALA A 287 -1.89 -11.54 -18.95
C ALA A 287 -0.79 -12.55 -18.55
N GLY A 288 -0.34 -13.36 -19.45
CA GLY A 288 0.75 -14.31 -19.22
C GLY A 288 0.76 -15.40 -20.29
N PRO A 289 1.34 -16.57 -20.01
CA PRO A 289 2.02 -17.01 -18.79
C PRO A 289 3.46 -16.49 -18.69
N PHE A 290 3.99 -16.35 -17.46
CA PHE A 290 5.40 -16.02 -17.22
C PHE A 290 6.07 -17.14 -16.43
N ALA A 291 7.26 -17.54 -16.86
CA ALA A 291 7.99 -18.66 -16.26
C ALA A 291 8.42 -18.37 -14.80
N THR A 292 8.72 -17.12 -14.49
CA THR A 292 9.18 -16.68 -13.16
C THR A 292 8.48 -15.40 -12.73
N ARG A 293 8.50 -15.10 -11.43
CA ARG A 293 8.02 -13.81 -10.90
C ARG A 293 8.81 -12.63 -11.47
N ALA A 294 10.13 -12.79 -11.64
CA ALA A 294 10.99 -11.77 -12.24
C ALA A 294 10.59 -11.48 -13.69
N ALA A 295 10.29 -12.50 -14.50
CA ALA A 295 9.81 -12.34 -15.87
C ALA A 295 8.43 -11.64 -15.90
N ALA A 296 7.54 -11.92 -14.96
CA ALA A 296 6.25 -11.23 -14.84
C ALA A 296 6.44 -9.74 -14.47
N VAL A 297 7.36 -9.42 -13.55
CA VAL A 297 7.72 -8.04 -13.19
C VAL A 297 8.32 -7.29 -14.39
N ALA A 298 9.23 -7.90 -15.13
CA ALA A 298 9.80 -7.33 -16.36
C ALA A 298 8.74 -7.09 -17.45
N GLY A 299 7.68 -7.91 -17.48
CA GLY A 299 6.55 -7.75 -18.41
C GLY A 299 5.55 -6.65 -18.04
N LEU A 300 5.54 -6.18 -16.77
CA LEU A 300 4.58 -5.18 -16.27
C LEU A 300 4.49 -3.91 -17.13
N PRO A 301 5.60 -3.25 -17.52
CA PRO A 301 5.52 -2.02 -18.32
C PRO A 301 4.81 -2.25 -19.66
N LYS A 302 5.10 -3.38 -20.33
CA LYS A 302 4.50 -3.72 -21.62
C LYS A 302 3.00 -4.04 -21.48
N VAL A 303 2.62 -4.77 -20.44
CA VAL A 303 1.21 -5.07 -20.14
C VAL A 303 0.45 -3.78 -19.77
N LYS A 304 1.07 -2.88 -18.98
CA LYS A 304 0.50 -1.59 -18.61
C LYS A 304 0.28 -0.69 -19.82
N ALA A 305 1.24 -0.64 -20.73
CA ALA A 305 1.12 0.15 -21.98
C ALA A 305 -0.05 -0.34 -22.84
N ALA A 306 -0.26 -1.65 -22.91
CA ALA A 306 -1.33 -2.25 -23.73
C ALA A 306 -2.73 -2.10 -23.10
N ALA A 307 -2.86 -2.40 -21.83
CA ALA A 307 -4.15 -2.52 -21.18
C ALA A 307 -4.54 -1.32 -20.30
N GLY A 308 -3.56 -0.50 -19.94
CA GLY A 308 -3.74 0.60 -18.97
C GLY A 308 -3.82 0.11 -17.52
N GLY A 309 -4.23 1.01 -16.63
CA GLY A 309 -4.44 0.69 -15.21
C GLY A 309 -3.15 0.47 -14.42
N SER A 310 -3.29 -0.22 -13.29
CA SER A 310 -2.18 -0.59 -12.40
C SER A 310 -2.07 -2.11 -12.30
N PRO A 311 -1.43 -2.77 -13.27
CA PRO A 311 -1.30 -4.22 -13.28
C PRO A 311 -0.40 -4.70 -12.14
N ILE A 312 -0.76 -5.85 -11.56
CA ILE A 312 -0.02 -6.50 -10.46
C ILE A 312 0.38 -7.91 -10.84
N VAL A 313 1.53 -8.35 -10.33
CA VAL A 313 2.00 -9.74 -10.51
C VAL A 313 1.28 -10.64 -9.50
N VAL A 314 0.68 -11.72 -10.00
CA VAL A 314 -0.05 -12.71 -9.20
C VAL A 314 0.41 -14.13 -9.55
N PRO A 315 0.38 -15.07 -8.61
CA PRO A 315 0.55 -16.47 -8.96
C PRO A 315 -0.60 -16.94 -9.86
N ALA A 316 -0.33 -17.84 -10.79
CA ALA A 316 -1.38 -18.46 -11.55
C ALA A 316 -2.26 -19.30 -10.60
N PRO A 317 -3.60 -19.33 -10.77
CA PRO A 317 -4.43 -20.23 -9.99
C PRO A 317 -3.99 -21.67 -10.25
N SER A 318 -3.96 -22.46 -9.17
CA SER A 318 -3.75 -23.90 -9.30
C SER A 318 -4.85 -24.53 -10.16
N PRO A 319 -4.52 -25.54 -10.97
CA PRO A 319 -5.49 -26.23 -11.82
C PRO A 319 -6.59 -26.90 -11.03
#